data_d02c8e41c96f381af997f65e5acf040c
#
_entry.id   d02c8e41c96f381af997f65e5acf040c
#
_cell.length_a   1.000
_cell.length_b   1.000
_cell.length_c   1.000
_cell.angle_alpha   90.00
_cell.angle_beta   90.00
_cell.angle_gamma   90.00
#
_symmetry.space_group_name_H-M   'P 1'
#
loop_
_entity.id
_entity.type
_entity.pdbx_description
1 polymer ?
#
loop_
_entity_poly.entity_id
_entity_poly.type
_entity_poly.pdbx_seq_one_letter_code
_entity_poly.pdbx_strand_id
1 'polypeptide(L)'
;GQAQYFREYISEYFKDWMKDNGYDLYSSGLKIYTTIDTRMQKYAEQAATKQMEKVQQTFDNHWRGMQPWRDAKGNEIPGFIEGIAERQPFYKKLLQKYPNQPDSVLYYLNKPHKVTLFDYEKGHIEKEMSSMDSIRYMVKFMHCAMVAMEPETGAVRAWVGDIDFKTWKYDKVVAQRQPGSTFKLFVYSEAFNQGLTPCDKRRDEYISMQVLDKKTGQMKTWT
;
A
#
# COMPACT_ATOMS: atom_id res chain seq x y z
N GLY A 1 11.89 3.53 -16.40
CA GLY A 1 13.18 3.31 -15.73
C GLY A 1 13.00 2.50 -14.46
N GLN A 2 14.06 1.96 -13.92
CA GLN A 2 14.06 1.18 -12.66
C GLN A 2 13.78 2.07 -11.44
N ALA A 3 13.45 1.44 -10.30
CA ALA A 3 13.25 2.07 -9.00
C ALA A 3 12.24 3.24 -9.03
N GLN A 4 11.11 3.07 -9.70
CA GLN A 4 10.14 4.16 -9.90
C GLN A 4 9.59 4.72 -8.58
N TYR A 5 9.29 3.87 -7.60
CA TYR A 5 8.85 4.28 -6.26
C TYR A 5 9.93 5.09 -5.53
N PHE A 6 11.16 4.60 -5.56
CA PHE A 6 12.29 5.30 -4.93
C PHE A 6 12.54 6.67 -5.57
N ARG A 7 12.43 6.78 -6.90
CA ARG A 7 12.57 8.07 -7.60
C ARG A 7 11.48 9.06 -7.20
N GLU A 8 10.24 8.60 -7.06
CA GLU A 8 9.14 9.43 -6.59
C GLU A 8 9.36 9.86 -5.14
N TYR A 9 9.79 8.91 -4.28
CA TYR A 9 10.14 9.20 -2.89
C TYR A 9 11.23 10.27 -2.79
N ILE A 10 12.32 10.14 -3.56
CA ILE A 10 13.41 11.13 -3.59
C ILE A 10 12.91 12.50 -4.08
N SER A 11 12.06 12.52 -5.10
CA SER A 11 11.48 13.76 -5.61
C SER A 11 10.69 14.50 -4.53
N GLU A 12 9.89 13.79 -3.76
CA GLU A 12 9.11 14.38 -2.68
C GLU A 12 10.01 14.76 -1.48
N TYR A 13 11.02 13.92 -1.15
CA TYR A 13 11.96 14.17 -0.08
C TYR A 13 12.75 15.49 -0.27
N PHE A 14 13.16 15.79 -1.50
CA PHE A 14 13.90 17.00 -1.81
C PHE A 14 13.03 18.21 -2.17
N LYS A 15 11.73 18.08 -2.19
CA LYS A 15 10.80 19.12 -2.64
C LYS A 15 10.95 20.44 -1.90
N ASP A 16 10.97 20.40 -0.58
CA ASP A 16 11.11 21.61 0.22
C ASP A 16 12.50 22.21 0.07
N TRP A 17 13.56 21.38 0.11
CA TRP A 17 14.93 21.84 -0.11
C TRP A 17 15.09 22.50 -1.50
N MET A 18 14.53 21.93 -2.55
CA MET A 18 14.58 22.53 -3.90
C MET A 18 13.86 23.89 -3.93
N LYS A 19 12.69 23.97 -3.30
CA LYS A 19 11.93 25.20 -3.21
C LYS A 19 12.71 26.30 -2.46
N ASP A 20 13.29 25.97 -1.32
CA ASP A 20 14.03 26.92 -0.48
C ASP A 20 15.32 27.42 -1.16
N ASN A 21 15.90 26.64 -2.05
CA ASN A 21 17.13 26.98 -2.79
C ASN A 21 16.86 27.43 -4.25
N GLY A 22 15.59 27.61 -4.66
CA GLY A 22 15.22 28.08 -5.98
C GLY A 22 15.53 27.08 -7.11
N TYR A 23 15.59 25.80 -6.81
CA TYR A 23 15.79 24.74 -7.82
C TYR A 23 14.48 24.12 -8.26
N ASP A 24 14.46 23.69 -9.52
CA ASP A 24 13.41 22.86 -10.10
C ASP A 24 13.99 21.52 -10.54
N LEU A 25 13.31 20.42 -10.19
CA LEU A 25 13.79 19.06 -10.40
C LEU A 25 14.11 18.75 -11.88
N TYR A 26 13.37 19.34 -12.81
CA TYR A 26 13.44 19.01 -14.24
C TYR A 26 14.24 20.03 -15.06
N SER A 27 14.30 21.28 -14.62
CA SER A 27 14.92 22.36 -15.38
C SER A 27 16.27 22.85 -14.85
N SER A 28 16.59 22.57 -13.57
CA SER A 28 17.83 23.06 -12.95
C SER A 28 19.07 22.18 -13.20
N GLY A 29 18.95 21.08 -13.96
CA GLY A 29 20.07 20.21 -14.31
C GLY A 29 20.70 19.48 -13.10
N LEU A 30 19.93 19.25 -12.06
CA LEU A 30 20.40 18.57 -10.83
C LEU A 30 20.87 17.13 -11.10
N LYS A 31 21.97 16.75 -10.49
CA LYS A 31 22.48 15.36 -10.48
C LYS A 31 22.31 14.79 -9.08
N ILE A 32 21.40 13.83 -8.93
CA ILE A 32 21.11 13.20 -7.63
C ILE A 32 21.81 11.84 -7.61
N TYR A 33 22.81 11.69 -6.75
CA TYR A 33 23.51 10.44 -6.53
C TYR A 33 22.84 9.68 -5.40
N THR A 34 22.60 8.39 -5.60
CA THR A 34 21.94 7.51 -4.64
C THR A 34 22.72 6.25 -4.38
N THR A 35 22.36 5.49 -3.37
CA THR A 35 23.01 4.23 -2.99
C THR A 35 22.35 3.00 -3.65
N ILE A 36 21.34 3.17 -4.48
CA ILE A 36 20.65 2.08 -5.16
C ILE A 36 21.62 1.33 -6.08
N ASP A 37 21.72 0.00 -5.91
CA ASP A 37 22.37 -0.90 -6.86
C ASP A 37 21.34 -1.35 -7.91
N THR A 38 21.59 -1.02 -9.17
CA THR A 38 20.63 -1.28 -10.26
C THR A 38 20.38 -2.77 -10.52
N ARG A 39 21.38 -3.63 -10.22
CA ARG A 39 21.24 -5.09 -10.35
C ARG A 39 20.38 -5.64 -9.22
N MET A 40 20.66 -5.22 -7.97
CA MET A 40 19.85 -5.60 -6.82
C MET A 40 18.40 -5.11 -6.96
N GLN A 41 18.20 -3.87 -7.42
CA GLN A 41 16.89 -3.32 -7.71
C GLN A 41 16.11 -4.18 -8.72
N LYS A 42 16.75 -4.53 -9.83
CA LYS A 42 16.14 -5.40 -10.86
C LYS A 42 15.75 -6.76 -10.29
N TYR A 43 16.62 -7.38 -9.51
CA TYR A 43 16.33 -8.67 -8.90
C TYR A 43 15.21 -8.57 -7.87
N ALA A 44 15.19 -7.51 -7.07
CA ALA A 44 14.14 -7.25 -6.09
C ALA A 44 12.77 -7.07 -6.77
N GLU A 45 12.68 -6.25 -7.83
CA GLU A 45 11.44 -6.05 -8.61
C GLU A 45 10.95 -7.37 -9.22
N GLN A 46 11.85 -8.17 -9.82
CA GLN A 46 11.51 -9.46 -10.41
C GLN A 46 11.07 -10.48 -9.36
N ALA A 47 11.79 -10.57 -8.24
CA ALA A 47 11.47 -11.48 -7.15
C ALA A 47 10.12 -11.13 -6.50
N ALA A 48 9.87 -9.84 -6.26
CA ALA A 48 8.60 -9.37 -5.72
C ALA A 48 7.43 -9.74 -6.65
N THR A 49 7.52 -9.42 -7.94
CA THR A 49 6.46 -9.73 -8.91
C THR A 49 6.21 -11.24 -8.99
N LYS A 50 7.27 -12.04 -9.13
CA LYS A 50 7.16 -13.51 -9.24
C LYS A 50 6.58 -14.15 -7.97
N GLN A 51 6.96 -13.66 -6.80
CA GLN A 51 6.43 -14.18 -5.53
C GLN A 51 4.97 -13.76 -5.34
N MET A 52 4.65 -12.51 -5.67
CA MET A 52 3.29 -12.00 -5.52
C MET A 52 2.30 -12.63 -6.49
N GLU A 53 2.72 -13.03 -7.67
CA GLU A 53 1.91 -13.87 -8.58
C GLU A 53 1.47 -15.17 -7.89
N LYS A 54 2.38 -15.88 -7.22
CA LYS A 54 2.06 -17.11 -6.47
C LYS A 54 1.14 -16.83 -5.28
N VAL A 55 1.40 -15.75 -4.54
CA VAL A 55 0.55 -15.33 -3.42
C VAL A 55 -0.84 -15.00 -3.92
N GLN A 56 -0.96 -14.31 -5.05
CA GLN A 56 -2.24 -13.99 -5.68
C GLN A 56 -3.02 -15.26 -6.07
N GLN A 57 -2.37 -16.23 -6.69
CA GLN A 57 -2.99 -17.52 -7.04
C GLN A 57 -3.52 -18.24 -5.79
N THR A 58 -2.76 -18.23 -4.69
CA THR A 58 -3.18 -18.82 -3.42
C THR A 58 -4.38 -18.07 -2.84
N PHE A 59 -4.34 -16.75 -2.86
CA PHE A 59 -5.44 -15.88 -2.42
C PHE A 59 -6.70 -16.14 -3.26
N ASP A 60 -6.60 -16.15 -4.58
CA ASP A 60 -7.72 -16.36 -5.49
C ASP A 60 -8.38 -17.74 -5.29
N ASN A 61 -7.57 -18.77 -5.02
CA ASN A 61 -8.05 -20.10 -4.70
C ASN A 61 -8.80 -20.13 -3.35
N HIS A 62 -8.27 -19.47 -2.33
CA HIS A 62 -8.91 -19.37 -1.01
C HIS A 62 -10.21 -18.57 -1.06
N TRP A 63 -10.24 -17.50 -1.85
CA TRP A 63 -11.39 -16.62 -2.01
C TRP A 63 -12.31 -17.00 -3.17
N ARG A 64 -12.17 -18.21 -3.72
CA ARG A 64 -13.02 -18.69 -4.82
C ARG A 64 -14.50 -18.64 -4.41
N GLY A 65 -15.31 -17.89 -5.17
CA GLY A 65 -16.72 -17.68 -4.88
C GLY A 65 -17.03 -16.62 -3.82
N MET A 66 -16.01 -16.10 -3.13
CA MET A 66 -16.13 -15.00 -2.16
C MET A 66 -15.64 -13.68 -2.75
N GLN A 67 -16.06 -12.58 -2.14
CA GLN A 67 -15.67 -11.23 -2.61
C GLN A 67 -15.34 -10.33 -1.41
N PRO A 68 -14.22 -9.60 -1.41
CA PRO A 68 -13.81 -8.77 -0.27
C PRO A 68 -14.82 -7.69 0.15
N TRP A 69 -15.69 -7.30 -0.76
CA TRP A 69 -16.76 -6.31 -0.52
C TRP A 69 -18.11 -6.93 -0.14
N ARG A 70 -18.15 -8.24 0.14
CA ARG A 70 -19.34 -8.93 0.61
C ARG A 70 -19.11 -9.56 1.97
N ASP A 71 -20.16 -9.57 2.78
CA ASP A 71 -20.18 -10.27 4.07
C ASP A 71 -20.29 -11.80 3.91
N ALA A 72 -20.22 -12.53 5.01
CA ALA A 72 -20.34 -13.99 5.02
C ALA A 72 -21.72 -14.50 4.50
N LYS A 73 -22.75 -13.62 4.43
CA LYS A 73 -24.08 -13.93 3.90
C LYS A 73 -24.21 -13.59 2.43
N GLY A 74 -23.16 -13.02 1.81
CA GLY A 74 -23.11 -12.63 0.41
C GLY A 74 -23.69 -11.24 0.11
N ASN A 75 -24.09 -10.46 1.13
CA ASN A 75 -24.56 -9.09 0.96
C ASN A 75 -23.38 -8.14 0.74
N GLU A 76 -23.56 -7.13 -0.11
CA GLU A 76 -22.54 -6.09 -0.26
C GLU A 76 -22.39 -5.29 1.02
N ILE A 77 -21.12 -5.04 1.43
CA ILE A 77 -20.79 -4.20 2.58
C ILE A 77 -20.99 -2.74 2.15
N PRO A 78 -21.97 -2.01 2.73
CA PRO A 78 -22.28 -0.65 2.31
C PRO A 78 -21.06 0.27 2.40
N GLY A 79 -20.82 1.05 1.35
CA GLY A 79 -19.74 2.03 1.31
C GLY A 79 -18.34 1.44 1.10
N PHE A 80 -18.17 0.14 0.95
CA PHE A 80 -16.83 -0.46 0.79
C PHE A 80 -16.21 -0.07 -0.56
N ILE A 81 -16.87 -0.33 -1.67
CA ILE A 81 -16.36 0.01 -3.02
C ILE A 81 -16.47 1.52 -3.25
N GLU A 82 -17.57 2.14 -2.82
CA GLU A 82 -17.82 3.57 -2.92
C GLU A 82 -16.72 4.37 -2.19
N GLY A 83 -16.37 3.99 -0.97
CA GLY A 83 -15.30 4.65 -0.21
C GLY A 83 -13.90 4.50 -0.84
N ILE A 84 -13.67 3.46 -1.66
CA ILE A 84 -12.46 3.35 -2.47
C ILE A 84 -12.55 4.27 -3.68
N ALA A 85 -13.71 4.33 -4.36
CA ALA A 85 -13.95 5.19 -5.50
C ALA A 85 -13.73 6.67 -5.16
N GLU A 86 -14.26 7.14 -4.04
CA GLU A 86 -14.16 8.52 -3.55
C GLU A 86 -12.71 9.02 -3.40
N ARG A 87 -11.79 8.12 -3.10
CA ARG A 87 -10.36 8.44 -2.98
C ARG A 87 -9.64 8.52 -4.32
N GLN A 88 -10.28 8.07 -5.40
CA GLN A 88 -9.65 8.04 -6.72
C GLN A 88 -9.65 9.41 -7.41
N PRO A 89 -8.60 9.75 -8.17
CA PRO A 89 -8.53 11.02 -8.89
C PRO A 89 -9.67 11.22 -9.89
N PHE A 90 -10.16 10.16 -10.52
CA PHE A 90 -11.27 10.26 -11.48
C PHE A 90 -12.59 10.66 -10.80
N TYR A 91 -12.84 10.18 -9.58
CA TYR A 91 -14.02 10.58 -8.80
C TYR A 91 -13.99 12.09 -8.49
N LYS A 92 -12.85 12.60 -8.03
CA LYS A 92 -12.67 14.02 -7.76
C LYS A 92 -12.89 14.88 -9.01
N LYS A 93 -12.42 14.40 -10.18
CA LYS A 93 -12.67 15.07 -11.47
C LYS A 93 -14.16 15.07 -11.84
N LEU A 94 -14.89 13.98 -11.57
CA LEU A 94 -16.33 13.92 -11.81
C LEU A 94 -17.09 14.90 -10.90
N LEU A 95 -16.73 14.99 -9.62
CA LEU A 95 -17.35 15.98 -8.72
C LEU A 95 -17.11 17.41 -9.17
N GLN A 96 -15.92 17.73 -9.69
CA GLN A 96 -15.62 19.06 -10.24
C GLN A 96 -16.43 19.35 -11.51
N LYS A 97 -16.65 18.32 -12.35
CA LYS A 97 -17.38 18.46 -13.61
C LYS A 97 -18.90 18.54 -13.41
N TYR A 98 -19.40 17.86 -12.40
CA TYR A 98 -20.84 17.76 -12.07
C TYR A 98 -21.11 18.17 -10.63
N PRO A 99 -20.86 19.44 -10.25
CA PRO A 99 -21.09 19.91 -8.89
C PRO A 99 -22.59 19.83 -8.56
N ASN A 100 -22.91 19.31 -7.37
CA ASN A 100 -24.27 19.13 -6.88
C ASN A 100 -25.18 18.22 -7.74
N GLN A 101 -24.59 17.33 -8.54
CA GLN A 101 -25.33 16.38 -9.39
C GLN A 101 -24.89 14.92 -9.08
N PRO A 102 -25.28 14.36 -7.93
CA PRO A 102 -24.83 13.02 -7.51
C PRO A 102 -25.24 11.92 -8.52
N ASP A 103 -26.42 12.04 -9.12
CA ASP A 103 -26.91 11.07 -10.11
C ASP A 103 -26.03 11.06 -11.38
N SER A 104 -25.56 12.24 -11.82
CA SER A 104 -24.64 12.35 -12.95
C SER A 104 -23.29 11.70 -12.62
N VAL A 105 -22.77 11.93 -11.42
CA VAL A 105 -21.51 11.30 -10.95
C VAL A 105 -21.68 9.77 -10.93
N LEU A 106 -22.76 9.27 -10.34
CA LEU A 106 -23.05 7.84 -10.27
C LEU A 106 -23.21 7.21 -11.66
N TYR A 107 -23.90 7.89 -12.58
CA TYR A 107 -24.03 7.46 -13.96
C TYR A 107 -22.67 7.26 -14.64
N TYR A 108 -21.77 8.26 -14.56
CA TYR A 108 -20.46 8.16 -15.19
C TYR A 108 -19.51 7.16 -14.51
N LEU A 109 -19.64 6.92 -13.20
CA LEU A 109 -18.93 5.87 -12.50
C LEU A 109 -19.31 4.46 -12.98
N ASN A 110 -20.58 4.27 -13.36
CA ASN A 110 -21.11 2.98 -13.83
C ASN A 110 -21.13 2.85 -15.35
N LYS A 111 -20.89 3.92 -16.10
CA LYS A 111 -20.83 3.87 -17.57
C LYS A 111 -19.58 3.11 -18.04
N PRO A 112 -19.72 2.08 -18.89
CA PRO A 112 -18.59 1.38 -19.47
C PRO A 112 -17.69 2.32 -20.33
N HIS A 113 -16.39 2.13 -20.20
CA HIS A 113 -15.38 2.81 -20.99
C HIS A 113 -14.10 1.96 -21.02
N LYS A 114 -13.15 2.28 -21.88
CA LYS A 114 -11.84 1.61 -21.91
C LYS A 114 -11.06 1.91 -20.65
N VAL A 115 -10.66 0.89 -19.92
CA VAL A 115 -9.82 0.96 -18.73
C VAL A 115 -8.59 0.08 -18.91
N THR A 116 -7.45 0.55 -18.41
CA THR A 116 -6.22 -0.24 -18.36
C THR A 116 -6.14 -0.94 -17.00
N LEU A 117 -6.01 -2.24 -17.01
CA LEU A 117 -5.92 -3.10 -15.83
C LEU A 117 -4.57 -3.78 -15.78
N PHE A 118 -4.09 -4.08 -14.58
CA PHE A 118 -2.91 -4.92 -14.38
C PHE A 118 -3.29 -6.40 -14.47
N ASP A 119 -2.40 -7.19 -15.08
CA ASP A 119 -2.51 -8.65 -15.17
C ASP A 119 -1.11 -9.25 -15.07
N TYR A 120 -0.90 -10.26 -14.22
CA TYR A 120 0.43 -10.84 -14.00
C TYR A 120 1.04 -11.49 -15.25
N GLU A 121 0.21 -12.11 -16.10
CA GLU A 121 0.69 -12.80 -17.30
C GLU A 121 0.89 -11.85 -18.47
N LYS A 122 -0.07 -10.91 -18.65
CA LYS A 122 -0.14 -10.03 -19.83
C LYS A 122 0.37 -8.62 -19.57
N GLY A 123 0.73 -8.31 -18.33
CA GLY A 123 1.13 -6.96 -17.91
C GLY A 123 -0.07 -6.03 -17.83
N HIS A 124 -0.18 -5.08 -18.76
CA HIS A 124 -1.32 -4.16 -18.80
C HIS A 124 -2.26 -4.55 -19.96
N ILE A 125 -3.52 -4.77 -19.60
CA ILE A 125 -4.59 -5.13 -20.53
C ILE A 125 -5.65 -4.03 -20.59
N GLU A 126 -6.22 -3.82 -21.77
CA GLU A 126 -7.36 -2.93 -21.93
C GLU A 126 -8.65 -3.74 -21.94
N LYS A 127 -9.63 -3.30 -21.14
CA LYS A 127 -10.98 -3.86 -21.11
C LYS A 127 -12.01 -2.74 -21.11
N GLU A 128 -13.17 -3.03 -21.68
CA GLU A 128 -14.34 -2.17 -21.59
C GLU A 128 -15.14 -2.56 -20.34
N MET A 129 -15.18 -1.67 -19.36
CA MET A 129 -15.93 -1.85 -18.11
C MET A 129 -16.14 -0.50 -17.41
N SER A 130 -17.00 -0.50 -16.38
CA SER A 130 -17.22 0.69 -15.58
C SER A 130 -16.04 0.99 -14.64
N SER A 131 -15.92 2.24 -14.17
CA SER A 131 -14.94 2.59 -13.13
C SER A 131 -15.17 1.78 -11.85
N MET A 132 -16.41 1.52 -11.48
CA MET A 132 -16.76 0.70 -10.30
C MET A 132 -16.31 -0.76 -10.46
N ASP A 133 -16.47 -1.34 -11.64
CA ASP A 133 -16.00 -2.71 -11.91
C ASP A 133 -14.48 -2.79 -11.95
N SER A 134 -13.81 -1.76 -12.46
CA SER A 134 -12.36 -1.69 -12.40
C SER A 134 -11.83 -1.67 -10.96
N ILE A 135 -12.50 -0.96 -10.05
CA ILE A 135 -12.17 -0.99 -8.62
C ILE A 135 -12.39 -2.39 -8.04
N ARG A 136 -13.52 -3.04 -8.34
CA ARG A 136 -13.81 -4.42 -7.89
C ARG A 136 -12.74 -5.41 -8.39
N TYR A 137 -12.22 -5.21 -9.59
CA TYR A 137 -11.12 -5.99 -10.11
C TYR A 137 -9.83 -5.74 -9.33
N MET A 138 -9.46 -4.46 -9.15
CA MET A 138 -8.17 -4.03 -8.59
C MET A 138 -8.06 -4.27 -7.08
N VAL A 139 -9.18 -4.23 -6.34
CA VAL A 139 -9.19 -4.43 -4.87
C VAL A 139 -8.82 -5.85 -4.43
N LYS A 140 -8.86 -6.80 -5.35
CA LYS A 140 -8.48 -8.20 -5.09
C LYS A 140 -6.97 -8.42 -5.10
N PHE A 141 -6.19 -7.50 -5.63
CA PHE A 141 -4.75 -7.70 -5.73
C PHE A 141 -4.07 -7.60 -4.37
N MET A 142 -3.23 -8.57 -4.10
CA MET A 142 -2.33 -8.56 -2.95
C MET A 142 -1.13 -7.68 -3.26
N HIS A 143 -0.64 -6.99 -2.26
CA HIS A 143 0.43 -6.01 -2.39
C HIS A 143 1.63 -6.39 -1.54
N CYS A 144 2.82 -5.96 -1.94
CA CYS A 144 4.04 -6.13 -1.16
C CYS A 144 4.89 -4.87 -1.19
N ALA A 145 5.81 -4.79 -0.23
CA ALA A 145 6.91 -3.84 -0.26
C ALA A 145 8.19 -4.53 0.20
N MET A 146 9.33 -4.08 -0.31
CA MET A 146 10.65 -4.62 0.04
C MET A 146 11.69 -3.51 0.01
N VAL A 147 12.54 -3.50 1.04
CA VAL A 147 13.76 -2.68 1.09
C VAL A 147 14.94 -3.59 1.38
N ALA A 148 16.01 -3.43 0.62
CA ALA A 148 17.31 -4.02 0.94
C ALA A 148 18.25 -2.90 1.40
N MET A 149 18.78 -3.05 2.60
CA MET A 149 19.67 -2.07 3.23
C MET A 149 20.93 -2.75 3.72
N GLU A 150 22.05 -2.09 3.57
CA GLU A 150 23.34 -2.50 4.11
C GLU A 150 23.40 -2.13 5.60
N PRO A 151 23.55 -3.10 6.51
CA PRO A 151 23.43 -2.82 7.96
C PRO A 151 24.51 -1.86 8.47
N GLU A 152 25.74 -1.97 7.98
CA GLU A 152 26.88 -1.21 8.47
C GLU A 152 26.80 0.28 8.10
N THR A 153 26.27 0.59 6.92
CA THR A 153 26.27 1.97 6.38
C THR A 153 24.89 2.60 6.36
N GLY A 154 23.82 1.79 6.47
CA GLY A 154 22.43 2.22 6.25
C GLY A 154 22.10 2.49 4.76
N ALA A 155 23.01 2.15 3.83
CA ALA A 155 22.81 2.41 2.41
C ALA A 155 21.67 1.55 1.83
N VAL A 156 20.65 2.19 1.28
CA VAL A 156 19.53 1.51 0.61
C VAL A 156 19.98 1.03 -0.77
N ARG A 157 19.97 -0.29 -0.99
CA ARG A 157 20.43 -0.95 -2.21
C ARG A 157 19.30 -1.31 -3.17
N ALA A 158 18.09 -1.58 -2.64
CA ALA A 158 16.91 -1.80 -3.45
C ALA A 158 15.65 -1.31 -2.72
N TRP A 159 14.66 -0.85 -3.49
CA TRP A 159 13.41 -0.30 -3.00
C TRP A 159 12.26 -0.68 -3.92
N VAL A 160 11.37 -1.53 -3.46
CA VAL A 160 10.17 -1.98 -4.17
C VAL A 160 8.95 -1.53 -3.38
N GLY A 161 8.23 -0.54 -3.88
CA GLY A 161 7.09 0.05 -3.17
C GLY A 161 5.76 -0.69 -3.39
N ASP A 162 5.66 -1.44 -4.49
CA ASP A 162 4.56 -2.34 -4.83
C ASP A 162 4.90 -3.18 -6.07
N ILE A 163 3.96 -4.02 -6.50
CA ILE A 163 4.10 -4.93 -7.65
C ILE A 163 4.13 -4.21 -9.01
N ASP A 164 3.43 -3.09 -9.16
CA ASP A 164 3.42 -2.31 -10.41
C ASP A 164 3.17 -0.82 -10.15
N PHE A 165 4.16 0.00 -10.45
CA PHE A 165 4.10 1.45 -10.27
C PHE A 165 3.09 2.15 -11.18
N LYS A 166 2.86 1.65 -12.38
CA LYS A 166 1.94 2.28 -13.33
C LYS A 166 0.50 2.21 -12.82
N THR A 167 0.15 1.11 -12.20
CA THR A 167 -1.19 0.86 -11.66
C THR A 167 -1.36 1.40 -10.25
N TRP A 168 -0.40 1.17 -9.35
CA TRP A 168 -0.46 1.56 -7.95
C TRP A 168 0.68 2.52 -7.61
N LYS A 169 0.36 3.82 -7.54
CA LYS A 169 1.34 4.89 -7.24
C LYS A 169 1.73 4.95 -5.76
N TYR A 170 0.87 4.43 -4.88
CA TYR A 170 1.07 4.50 -3.45
C TYR A 170 2.21 3.60 -3.00
N ASP A 171 3.31 4.19 -2.53
CA ASP A 171 4.48 3.49 -2.06
C ASP A 171 4.23 2.85 -0.68
N LYS A 172 4.26 1.52 -0.65
CA LYS A 172 3.99 0.74 0.56
C LYS A 172 5.21 0.58 1.47
N VAL A 173 6.40 0.97 1.02
CA VAL A 173 7.58 1.04 1.89
C VAL A 173 7.39 2.12 2.96
N VAL A 174 6.85 3.27 2.58
CA VAL A 174 6.61 4.39 3.51
C VAL A 174 5.20 4.36 4.12
N ALA A 175 4.38 3.37 3.75
CA ALA A 175 3.03 3.23 4.27
C ALA A 175 3.03 2.89 5.75
N GLN A 176 2.41 3.73 6.55
CA GLN A 176 2.19 3.43 7.96
C GLN A 176 1.10 2.38 8.12
N ARG A 177 1.44 1.26 8.73
CA ARG A 177 0.55 0.14 8.99
C ARG A 177 0.65 -0.30 10.45
N GLN A 178 -0.43 -0.87 10.94
CA GLN A 178 -0.41 -1.52 12.25
C GLN A 178 0.52 -2.74 12.18
N PRO A 179 1.58 -2.81 13.02
CA PRO A 179 2.63 -3.82 12.88
C PRO A 179 2.16 -5.23 13.22
N GLY A 180 1.12 -5.37 14.03
CA GLY A 180 0.64 -6.68 14.49
C GLY A 180 1.76 -7.48 15.16
N SER A 181 1.83 -8.76 14.88
CA SER A 181 2.82 -9.69 15.48
C SER A 181 4.28 -9.40 15.10
N THR A 182 4.55 -8.61 14.08
CA THR A 182 5.93 -8.21 13.76
C THR A 182 6.55 -7.35 14.86
N PHE A 183 5.72 -6.67 15.66
CA PHE A 183 6.18 -5.90 16.81
C PHE A 183 6.81 -6.78 17.91
N LYS A 184 6.53 -8.08 17.92
CA LYS A 184 7.12 -9.02 18.88
C LYS A 184 8.65 -9.05 18.84
N LEU A 185 9.25 -8.77 17.68
CA LEU A 185 10.70 -8.65 17.56
C LEU A 185 11.26 -7.62 18.55
N PHE A 186 10.66 -6.44 18.61
CA PHE A 186 11.08 -5.37 19.51
C PHE A 186 10.81 -5.74 20.98
N VAL A 187 9.65 -6.32 21.27
CA VAL A 187 9.30 -6.76 22.63
C VAL A 187 10.27 -7.80 23.15
N TYR A 188 10.61 -8.82 22.36
CA TYR A 188 11.56 -9.84 22.77
C TYR A 188 13.00 -9.33 22.86
N SER A 189 13.41 -8.44 21.94
CA SER A 189 14.74 -7.81 22.02
C SER A 189 14.90 -7.03 23.32
N GLU A 190 13.89 -6.23 23.70
CA GLU A 190 13.93 -5.49 24.96
C GLU A 190 13.88 -6.44 26.17
N ALA A 191 13.06 -7.48 26.14
CA ALA A 191 13.01 -8.48 27.20
C ALA A 191 14.37 -9.14 27.43
N PHE A 192 15.10 -9.47 26.35
CA PHE A 192 16.46 -10.05 26.45
C PHE A 192 17.46 -9.03 26.99
N ASN A 193 17.37 -7.76 26.59
CA ASN A 193 18.19 -6.68 27.15
C ASN A 193 17.97 -6.54 28.67
N GLN A 194 16.76 -6.79 29.15
CA GLN A 194 16.42 -6.80 30.56
C GLN A 194 16.78 -8.10 31.29
N GLY A 195 17.49 -9.04 30.66
CA GLY A 195 18.00 -10.28 31.24
C GLY A 195 17.05 -11.46 31.17
N LEU A 196 15.92 -11.35 30.45
CA LEU A 196 15.06 -12.51 30.19
C LEU A 196 15.73 -13.45 29.18
N THR A 197 15.40 -14.72 29.26
CA THR A 197 15.91 -15.77 28.37
C THR A 197 14.76 -16.44 27.60
N PRO A 198 15.02 -17.14 26.49
CA PRO A 198 13.99 -17.91 25.77
C PRO A 198 13.34 -19.02 26.63
N CYS A 199 13.98 -19.42 27.77
CA CYS A 199 13.46 -20.44 28.69
C CYS A 199 12.53 -19.86 29.76
N ASP A 200 12.44 -18.53 29.89
CA ASP A 200 11.58 -17.90 30.87
C ASP A 200 10.11 -18.12 30.53
N LYS A 201 9.36 -18.62 31.51
CA LYS A 201 7.93 -18.90 31.35
C LYS A 201 7.10 -17.76 31.90
N ARG A 202 6.01 -17.46 31.23
CA ARG A 202 4.94 -16.55 31.69
C ARG A 202 3.62 -17.29 31.71
N ARG A 203 2.75 -16.94 32.65
CA ARG A 203 1.38 -17.48 32.70
C ARG A 203 0.58 -16.84 31.56
N ASP A 204 -0.23 -17.65 30.89
CA ASP A 204 -1.23 -17.19 29.95
C ASP A 204 -2.50 -16.85 30.74
N GLU A 205 -2.62 -15.59 31.14
CA GLU A 205 -3.72 -15.08 31.94
C GLU A 205 -4.22 -13.74 31.40
N TYR A 206 -5.47 -13.44 31.67
CA TYR A 206 -6.08 -12.18 31.24
C TYR A 206 -5.40 -11.00 31.94
N ILE A 207 -4.95 -10.04 31.16
CA ILE A 207 -4.41 -8.77 31.65
C ILE A 207 -5.40 -7.68 31.29
N SER A 208 -5.94 -7.01 32.30
CA SER A 208 -6.80 -5.83 32.11
C SER A 208 -5.98 -4.55 32.28
N MET A 209 -6.04 -3.69 31.29
CA MET A 209 -5.38 -2.40 31.32
C MET A 209 -6.38 -1.25 31.10
N GLN A 210 -6.19 -0.15 31.82
CA GLN A 210 -6.93 1.06 31.54
C GLN A 210 -6.21 1.85 30.43
N VAL A 211 -6.88 2.06 29.32
CA VAL A 211 -6.34 2.80 28.17
C VAL A 211 -7.23 4.00 27.86
N LEU A 212 -6.62 5.12 27.51
CA LEU A 212 -7.35 6.30 27.08
C LEU A 212 -7.88 6.10 25.66
N ASP A 213 -9.18 6.12 25.49
CA ASP A 213 -9.79 6.17 24.17
C ASP A 213 -9.60 7.57 23.57
N LYS A 214 -8.72 7.67 22.58
CA LYS A 214 -8.39 8.95 21.91
C LYS A 214 -9.57 9.62 21.20
N LYS A 215 -10.64 8.86 20.89
CA LYS A 215 -11.81 9.41 20.21
C LYS A 215 -12.80 10.04 21.19
N THR A 216 -12.96 9.41 22.34
CA THR A 216 -13.94 9.83 23.37
C THR A 216 -13.32 10.59 24.53
N GLY A 217 -11.99 10.52 24.70
CA GLY A 217 -11.28 11.08 25.85
C GLY A 217 -11.53 10.35 27.18
N GLN A 218 -12.22 9.21 27.15
CA GLN A 218 -12.57 8.42 28.33
C GLN A 218 -11.63 7.24 28.53
N MET A 219 -11.43 6.84 29.78
CA MET A 219 -10.70 5.61 30.11
C MET A 219 -11.57 4.40 29.79
N LYS A 220 -11.01 3.49 29.02
CA LYS A 220 -11.64 2.23 28.63
C LYS A 220 -10.81 1.05 29.12
N THR A 221 -11.45 0.08 29.73
CA THR A 221 -10.78 -1.17 30.08
C THR A 221 -10.55 -1.99 28.81
N TRP A 222 -9.31 -2.31 28.56
CA TRP A 222 -8.90 -3.27 27.54
C TRP A 222 -8.52 -4.60 28.23
N THR A 223 -9.12 -5.69 27.76
CA THR A 223 -8.90 -7.04 28.33
C THR A 223 -8.47 -7.98 27.23
#